data_eaebcd0caf33871ba480e1deaf548e83
#
_entry.id   eaebcd0caf33871ba480e1deaf548e83
#
_cell.length_a   1.000
_cell.length_b   1.000
_cell.length_c   1.000
_cell.angle_alpha   90.00
_cell.angle_beta   90.00
_cell.angle_gamma   90.00
#
_symmetry.space_group_name_H-M   'P 1'
#
loop_
_entity.id
_entity.type
_entity.pdbx_description
1 polymer ?
#
loop_
_entity_poly.entity_id
_entity_poly.type
_entity_poly.pdbx_seq_one_letter_code
_entity_poly.pdbx_strand_id
1 'polypeptide(L)'
;MSQSEKFIQVKNHIESFGYHIVNFDFKRPWGGFLVIDETQAQKFANQFFDEISIDTLKIGGKLSPKILIVNINSRLSWQYHHRRAEIWRVYKGTVGIIRSNDDDQKPLITLNEGDQVKLKQGERHRLIGLKQQALVAEIWQHTDPNNPSNEEDIVRLQDDFGR
;
A
#
# COMPACT_ATOMS: atom_id res chain seq x y z
N MET A 1 15.90 -18.40 -6.66
CA MET A 1 15.66 -17.65 -5.42
C MET A 1 14.24 -17.93 -4.93
N SER A 2 14.10 -18.34 -3.68
CA SER A 2 12.79 -18.59 -3.09
C SER A 2 12.01 -17.29 -2.86
N GLN A 3 10.70 -17.43 -2.66
CA GLN A 3 9.83 -16.31 -2.32
C GLN A 3 10.30 -15.58 -1.04
N SER A 4 10.66 -16.36 -0.02
CA SER A 4 11.18 -15.80 1.24
C SER A 4 12.46 -15.03 1.05
N GLU A 5 13.38 -15.52 0.22
CA GLU A 5 14.64 -14.82 -0.09
C GLU A 5 14.38 -13.50 -0.80
N LYS A 6 13.41 -13.46 -1.74
CA LYS A 6 13.03 -12.21 -2.43
C LYS A 6 12.48 -11.18 -1.44
N PHE A 7 11.64 -11.60 -0.50
CA PHE A 7 11.09 -10.70 0.52
C PHE A 7 12.19 -10.17 1.45
N ILE A 8 13.12 -11.02 1.86
CA ILE A 8 14.26 -10.62 2.70
C ILE A 8 15.15 -9.62 1.96
N GLN A 9 15.39 -9.81 0.66
CA GLN A 9 16.13 -8.84 -0.14
C GLN A 9 15.46 -7.48 -0.17
N VAL A 10 14.13 -7.43 -0.35
CA VAL A 10 13.38 -6.17 -0.31
C VAL A 10 13.52 -5.51 1.05
N LYS A 11 13.36 -6.29 2.13
CA LYS A 11 13.51 -5.78 3.49
C LYS A 11 14.89 -5.17 3.69
N ASN A 12 15.95 -5.88 3.32
CA ASN A 12 17.32 -5.40 3.44
C ASN A 12 17.56 -4.14 2.60
N HIS A 13 16.98 -4.07 1.39
CA HIS A 13 17.07 -2.90 0.53
C HIS A 13 16.45 -1.66 1.20
N ILE A 14 15.26 -1.79 1.75
CA ILE A 14 14.60 -0.68 2.45
C ILE A 14 15.37 -0.28 3.71
N GLU A 15 15.84 -1.25 4.49
CA GLU A 15 16.67 -0.97 5.67
C GLU A 15 17.98 -0.25 5.31
N SER A 16 18.53 -0.50 4.12
CA SER A 16 19.76 0.15 3.65
C SER A 16 19.63 1.66 3.51
N PHE A 17 18.42 2.19 3.39
CA PHE A 17 18.14 3.62 3.38
C PHE A 17 18.06 4.23 4.79
N GLY A 18 18.22 3.42 5.84
CA GLY A 18 18.14 3.85 7.23
C GLY A 18 16.74 3.74 7.86
N TYR A 19 15.81 3.06 7.21
CA TYR A 19 14.49 2.85 7.79
C TYR A 19 14.51 1.75 8.85
N HIS A 20 13.77 1.99 9.93
CA HIS A 20 13.45 0.98 10.92
C HIS A 20 12.11 0.33 10.55
N ILE A 21 12.15 -0.97 10.27
CA ILE A 21 10.96 -1.76 9.97
C ILE A 21 10.44 -2.32 11.28
N VAL A 22 9.30 -1.79 11.75
CA VAL A 22 8.73 -2.14 13.07
C VAL A 22 7.89 -3.39 13.03
N ASN A 23 7.42 -3.78 11.84
CA ASN A 23 6.65 -5.00 11.64
C ASN A 23 6.70 -5.39 10.16
N PHE A 24 6.46 -6.66 9.85
CA PHE A 24 6.33 -7.14 8.48
C PHE A 24 5.49 -8.40 8.43
N ASP A 25 4.90 -8.66 7.27
CA ASP A 25 4.16 -9.88 7.01
C ASP A 25 4.50 -10.36 5.59
N PHE A 26 5.12 -11.53 5.47
CA PHE A 26 5.49 -12.14 4.20
C PHE A 26 4.57 -13.30 3.79
N LYS A 27 3.49 -13.51 4.54
CA LYS A 27 2.57 -14.64 4.36
C LYS A 27 1.21 -14.23 3.81
N ARG A 28 1.09 -13.01 3.30
CA ARG A 28 -0.13 -12.61 2.62
C ARG A 28 -0.27 -13.40 1.31
N PRO A 29 -1.49 -13.82 0.94
CA PRO A 29 -1.67 -14.63 -0.27
C PRO A 29 -1.30 -13.89 -1.56
N TRP A 30 -1.33 -12.56 -1.54
CA TRP A 30 -0.95 -11.70 -2.67
C TRP A 30 0.50 -11.20 -2.61
N GLY A 31 1.22 -11.47 -1.54
CA GLY A 31 2.58 -10.99 -1.35
C GLY A 31 2.93 -10.72 0.11
N GLY A 32 3.27 -9.49 0.43
CA GLY A 32 3.60 -9.10 1.79
C GLY A 32 3.76 -7.60 1.96
N PHE A 33 4.12 -7.18 3.15
CA PHE A 33 4.36 -5.76 3.42
C PHE A 33 5.38 -5.55 4.53
N LEU A 34 5.98 -4.37 4.50
CA LEU A 34 6.88 -3.85 5.52
C LEU A 34 6.24 -2.61 6.16
N VAL A 35 6.17 -2.58 7.49
CA VAL A 35 5.68 -1.41 8.24
C VAL A 35 6.87 -0.56 8.67
N ILE A 36 6.87 0.70 8.26
CA ILE A 36 7.92 1.67 8.56
C ILE A 36 7.58 2.40 9.85
N ASP A 37 8.61 2.70 10.66
CA ASP A 37 8.49 3.48 11.88
C ASP A 37 7.80 4.83 11.60
N GLU A 38 6.75 5.14 12.34
CA GLU A 38 6.00 6.40 12.21
C GLU A 38 6.88 7.64 12.38
N THR A 39 7.92 7.57 13.21
CA THR A 39 8.83 8.70 13.39
C THR A 39 9.61 9.03 12.11
N GLN A 40 9.66 8.12 11.16
CA GLN A 40 10.31 8.28 9.87
C GLN A 40 9.35 8.62 8.73
N ALA A 41 8.08 8.93 9.04
CA ALA A 41 7.06 9.21 8.04
C ALA A 41 7.44 10.38 7.12
N GLN A 42 8.08 11.45 7.65
CA GLN A 42 8.52 12.57 6.82
C GLN A 42 9.62 12.14 5.84
N LYS A 43 10.60 11.39 6.32
CA LYS A 43 11.67 10.83 5.48
C LYS A 43 11.07 9.93 4.38
N PHE A 44 10.12 9.09 4.76
CA PHE A 44 9.42 8.18 3.85
C PHE A 44 8.66 8.95 2.77
N ALA A 45 7.90 9.98 3.16
CA ALA A 45 7.17 10.81 2.20
C ALA A 45 8.12 11.53 1.24
N ASN A 46 9.22 12.08 1.74
CA ASN A 46 10.21 12.78 0.91
C ASN A 46 10.88 11.85 -0.11
N GLN A 47 11.14 10.60 0.28
CA GLN A 47 11.85 9.64 -0.57
C GLN A 47 10.93 8.94 -1.58
N PHE A 48 9.74 8.53 -1.15
CA PHE A 48 8.90 7.63 -1.93
C PHE A 48 7.73 8.31 -2.62
N PHE A 49 7.43 9.57 -2.32
CA PHE A 49 6.29 10.29 -2.91
C PHE A 49 6.73 11.63 -3.51
N ASP A 50 5.95 12.12 -4.47
CA ASP A 50 6.13 13.44 -5.07
C ASP A 50 5.16 14.43 -4.44
N GLU A 51 5.69 15.61 -4.08
CA GLU A 51 4.89 16.79 -3.71
C GLU A 51 3.82 16.54 -2.64
N ILE A 52 4.16 15.72 -1.63
CA ILE A 52 3.27 15.45 -0.51
C ILE A 52 3.70 16.24 0.72
N SER A 53 2.79 17.08 1.24
CA SER A 53 2.95 17.71 2.55
C SER A 53 2.29 16.84 3.60
N ILE A 54 3.10 16.22 4.48
CA ILE A 54 2.55 15.37 5.54
C ILE A 54 1.81 16.16 6.60
N ASP A 55 2.10 17.44 6.76
CA ASP A 55 1.41 18.29 7.75
C ASP A 55 -0.09 18.42 7.43
N THR A 56 -0.45 18.44 6.14
CA THR A 56 -1.85 18.48 5.70
C THR A 56 -2.53 17.11 5.69
N LEU A 57 -1.74 16.03 5.65
CA LEU A 57 -2.25 14.67 5.60
C LEU A 57 -2.39 14.04 6.99
N LYS A 58 -1.57 14.49 7.94
CA LYS A 58 -1.42 13.85 9.24
C LYS A 58 -2.56 14.23 10.16
N ILE A 59 -3.55 13.36 10.24
CA ILE A 59 -4.66 13.47 11.17
C ILE A 59 -4.44 12.43 12.29
N GLY A 60 -4.57 12.84 13.54
CA GLY A 60 -4.33 11.96 14.68
C GLY A 60 -2.87 11.56 14.88
N GLY A 61 -1.92 12.27 14.26
CA GLY A 61 -0.50 12.03 14.43
C GLY A 61 0.05 10.80 13.69
N LYS A 62 -0.69 10.22 12.73
CA LYS A 62 -0.35 8.92 12.15
C LYS A 62 -0.53 8.90 10.64
N LEU A 63 0.43 8.28 9.91
CA LEU A 63 0.39 8.07 8.45
C LEU A 63 0.51 6.60 8.04
N SER A 64 0.88 5.72 8.96
CA SER A 64 1.02 4.28 8.75
C SER A 64 1.81 3.92 7.48
N PRO A 65 3.06 4.42 7.31
CA PRO A 65 3.83 4.21 6.10
C PRO A 65 4.21 2.74 5.93
N LYS A 66 4.05 2.24 4.69
CA LYS A 66 4.32 0.84 4.34
C LYS A 66 4.95 0.71 2.97
N ILE A 67 5.69 -0.37 2.78
CA ILE A 67 6.04 -0.89 1.45
C ILE A 67 5.24 -2.17 1.24
N LEU A 68 4.43 -2.18 0.20
CA LEU A 68 3.71 -3.38 -0.24
C LEU A 68 4.57 -4.13 -1.24
N ILE A 69 4.66 -5.44 -1.10
CA ILE A 69 5.37 -6.34 -2.00
C ILE A 69 4.31 -7.17 -2.71
N VAL A 70 4.09 -6.89 -3.99
CA VAL A 70 3.00 -7.50 -4.77
C VAL A 70 3.57 -8.60 -5.66
N ASN A 71 3.11 -9.83 -5.45
CA ASN A 71 3.55 -10.97 -6.25
C ASN A 71 2.98 -10.93 -7.66
N ILE A 72 3.69 -11.58 -8.58
CA ILE A 72 3.23 -11.75 -9.97
C ILE A 72 1.85 -12.40 -9.99
N ASN A 73 0.99 -11.93 -10.88
CA ASN A 73 -0.35 -12.48 -11.13
C ASN A 73 -1.22 -12.64 -9.88
N SER A 74 -0.93 -11.91 -8.83
CA SER A 74 -1.70 -11.93 -7.58
C SER A 74 -2.42 -10.61 -7.40
N ARG A 75 -3.64 -10.65 -6.87
CA ARG A 75 -4.39 -9.43 -6.63
C ARG A 75 -4.93 -9.39 -5.20
N LEU A 76 -4.92 -8.17 -4.64
CA LEU A 76 -5.59 -7.91 -3.38
C LEU A 76 -7.10 -8.02 -3.60
N SER A 77 -7.87 -8.03 -2.51
CA SER A 77 -9.32 -8.04 -2.63
C SER A 77 -9.85 -6.77 -3.30
N TRP A 78 -11.03 -6.86 -3.88
CA TRP A 78 -11.86 -5.72 -4.27
C TRP A 78 -12.49 -5.17 -2.99
N GLN A 79 -12.07 -3.98 -2.56
CA GLN A 79 -12.21 -3.55 -1.16
C GLN A 79 -12.40 -2.05 -1.01
N TYR A 80 -12.86 -1.63 0.16
CA TYR A 80 -12.83 -0.24 0.59
C TYR A 80 -12.65 -0.13 2.11
N HIS A 81 -12.41 1.08 2.58
CA HIS A 81 -12.15 1.38 4.00
C HIS A 81 -13.03 2.51 4.48
N HIS A 82 -13.43 2.44 5.75
CA HIS A 82 -14.34 3.44 6.35
C HIS A 82 -13.62 4.65 6.92
N ARG A 83 -12.38 4.46 7.42
CA ARG A 83 -11.70 5.46 8.24
C ARG A 83 -10.36 5.90 7.69
N ARG A 84 -10.11 5.68 6.39
CA ARG A 84 -8.89 6.17 5.76
C ARG A 84 -9.05 6.41 4.26
N ALA A 85 -8.26 7.34 3.75
CA ALA A 85 -7.85 7.40 2.37
C ALA A 85 -6.44 6.78 2.25
N GLU A 86 -6.02 6.42 1.05
CA GLU A 86 -4.69 5.87 0.82
C GLU A 86 -4.00 6.63 -0.30
N ILE A 87 -2.67 6.76 -0.21
CA ILE A 87 -1.84 7.27 -1.29
C ILE A 87 -0.81 6.21 -1.62
N TRP A 88 -0.74 5.84 -2.89
CA TRP A 88 0.20 4.85 -3.41
C TRP A 88 1.12 5.49 -4.43
N ARG A 89 2.40 5.09 -4.39
CA ARG A 89 3.33 5.34 -5.47
C ARG A 89 4.07 4.07 -5.82
N VAL A 90 4.12 3.74 -7.10
CA VAL A 90 4.87 2.57 -7.58
C VAL A 90 6.36 2.88 -7.48
N TYR A 91 7.05 2.14 -6.60
CA TYR A 91 8.48 2.30 -6.38
C TYR A 91 9.32 1.46 -7.35
N LYS A 92 8.91 0.20 -7.58
CA LYS A 92 9.58 -0.72 -8.50
C LYS A 92 8.55 -1.54 -9.26
N GLY A 93 8.80 -1.75 -10.54
CA GLY A 93 7.96 -2.59 -11.38
C GLY A 93 6.72 -1.88 -11.88
N THR A 94 5.74 -2.67 -12.28
CA THR A 94 4.47 -2.21 -12.86
C THR A 94 3.34 -2.97 -12.19
N VAL A 95 2.28 -2.27 -11.84
CA VAL A 95 1.08 -2.87 -11.23
C VAL A 95 -0.17 -2.45 -11.99
N GLY A 96 -1.25 -3.20 -11.78
CA GLY A 96 -2.57 -2.79 -12.19
C GLY A 96 -3.35 -2.23 -11.01
N ILE A 97 -4.29 -1.36 -11.30
CA ILE A 97 -5.27 -0.88 -10.34
C ILE A 97 -6.65 -0.90 -10.97
N ILE A 98 -7.64 -1.35 -10.19
CA ILE A 98 -9.05 -1.15 -10.48
C ILE A 98 -9.58 -0.24 -9.39
N ARG A 99 -10.33 0.80 -9.75
CA ARG A 99 -10.93 1.74 -8.80
C ARG A 99 -12.31 2.16 -9.24
N SER A 100 -13.20 2.40 -8.27
CA SER A 100 -14.59 2.79 -8.55
C SER A 100 -15.18 3.52 -7.35
N ASN A 101 -16.18 4.37 -7.61
CA ASN A 101 -16.98 5.01 -6.56
C ASN A 101 -18.17 4.12 -6.12
N ASP A 102 -18.39 3.02 -6.79
CA ASP A 102 -19.44 2.04 -6.47
C ASP A 102 -18.85 0.62 -6.38
N ASP A 103 -19.69 -0.38 -6.16
CA ASP A 103 -19.24 -1.76 -5.95
C ASP A 103 -18.86 -2.48 -7.25
N ASP A 104 -19.11 -1.87 -8.41
CA ASP A 104 -18.79 -2.47 -9.70
C ASP A 104 -17.34 -2.20 -10.10
N GLN A 105 -16.62 -3.27 -10.42
CA GLN A 105 -15.25 -3.15 -10.90
C GLN A 105 -15.22 -2.52 -12.30
N LYS A 106 -14.32 -1.56 -12.48
CA LYS A 106 -14.07 -0.89 -13.76
C LYS A 106 -12.85 -1.52 -14.44
N PRO A 107 -12.54 -1.16 -15.70
CA PRO A 107 -11.36 -1.68 -16.38
C PRO A 107 -10.07 -1.39 -15.62
N LEU A 108 -9.12 -2.34 -15.70
CA LEU A 108 -7.81 -2.21 -15.10
C LEU A 108 -7.03 -1.05 -15.73
N ILE A 109 -6.37 -0.27 -14.88
CA ILE A 109 -5.44 0.79 -15.27
C ILE A 109 -4.03 0.32 -14.89
N THR A 110 -3.08 0.46 -15.80
CA THR A 110 -1.67 0.13 -15.54
C THR A 110 -0.95 1.33 -14.93
N LEU A 111 -0.23 1.09 -13.83
CA LEU A 111 0.64 2.07 -13.18
C LEU A 111 2.09 1.64 -13.33
N ASN A 112 2.93 2.54 -13.83
CA ASN A 112 4.35 2.32 -14.02
C ASN A 112 5.16 2.90 -12.85
N GLU A 113 6.46 2.58 -12.77
CA GLU A 113 7.34 3.18 -11.77
C GLU A 113 7.21 4.70 -11.76
N GLY A 114 7.02 5.25 -10.56
CA GLY A 114 6.85 6.68 -10.37
C GLY A 114 5.41 7.18 -10.43
N ASP A 115 4.47 6.38 -10.91
CA ASP A 115 3.05 6.77 -10.91
C ASP A 115 2.50 6.81 -9.49
N GLN A 116 1.75 7.86 -9.18
CA GLN A 116 1.18 8.12 -7.86
C GLN A 116 -0.33 8.28 -7.98
N VAL A 117 -1.06 7.64 -7.08
CA VAL A 117 -2.52 7.74 -7.03
C VAL A 117 -2.99 7.98 -5.61
N LYS A 118 -4.08 8.74 -5.49
CA LYS A 118 -4.81 8.91 -4.23
C LYS A 118 -6.15 8.19 -4.32
N LEU A 119 -6.41 7.33 -3.36
CA LEU A 119 -7.67 6.60 -3.21
C LEU A 119 -8.44 7.25 -2.07
N LYS A 120 -9.63 7.76 -2.37
CA LYS A 120 -10.44 8.48 -1.40
C LYS A 120 -10.99 7.53 -0.33
N GLN A 121 -11.36 8.10 0.83
CA GLN A 121 -12.13 7.35 1.83
C GLN A 121 -13.38 6.74 1.18
N GLY A 122 -13.60 5.45 1.37
CA GLY A 122 -14.74 4.73 0.82
C GLY A 122 -14.62 4.37 -0.66
N GLU A 123 -13.63 4.87 -1.38
CA GLU A 123 -13.41 4.50 -2.78
C GLU A 123 -13.03 3.03 -2.87
N ARG A 124 -13.70 2.29 -3.75
CA ARG A 124 -13.41 0.87 -3.99
C ARG A 124 -12.13 0.78 -4.82
N HIS A 125 -11.26 -0.13 -4.44
CA HIS A 125 -9.99 -0.30 -5.14
C HIS A 125 -9.46 -1.74 -5.02
N ARG A 126 -8.59 -2.09 -5.96
CA ARG A 126 -7.90 -3.37 -6.01
C ARG A 126 -6.54 -3.18 -6.64
N LEU A 127 -5.49 -3.57 -5.93
CA LEU A 127 -4.12 -3.59 -6.44
C LEU A 127 -3.85 -4.95 -7.07
N ILE A 128 -3.19 -4.95 -8.23
CA ILE A 128 -3.02 -6.16 -9.06
C ILE A 128 -1.56 -6.31 -9.44
N GLY A 129 -0.96 -7.45 -9.08
CA GLY A 129 0.35 -7.86 -9.55
C GLY A 129 0.28 -8.32 -11.00
N LEU A 130 1.20 -7.85 -11.82
CA LEU A 130 1.30 -8.18 -13.23
C LEU A 130 2.42 -9.20 -13.47
N LYS A 131 3.31 -8.96 -14.44
CA LYS A 131 4.31 -9.95 -14.86
C LYS A 131 5.57 -9.99 -13.99
N GLN A 132 5.77 -9.00 -13.13
CA GLN A 132 6.94 -8.91 -12.24
C GLN A 132 6.47 -8.61 -10.83
N GLN A 133 7.25 -9.06 -9.84
CA GLN A 133 7.07 -8.59 -8.48
C GLN A 133 7.26 -7.08 -8.45
N ALA A 134 6.35 -6.38 -7.80
CA ALA A 134 6.36 -4.93 -7.72
C ALA A 134 6.39 -4.45 -6.28
N LEU A 135 6.92 -3.24 -6.08
CA LEU A 135 6.95 -2.57 -4.79
C LEU A 135 6.13 -1.28 -4.87
N VAL A 136 5.22 -1.12 -3.94
CA VAL A 136 4.35 0.06 -3.85
C VAL A 136 4.53 0.70 -2.47
N ALA A 137 4.90 1.97 -2.47
CA ALA A 137 4.91 2.77 -1.24
C ALA A 137 3.48 3.20 -0.91
N GLU A 138 3.09 3.06 0.35
CA GLU A 138 1.74 3.36 0.81
C GLU A 138 1.76 4.26 2.05
N ILE A 139 0.90 5.28 2.03
CA ILE A 139 0.58 6.10 3.19
C ILE A 139 -0.94 6.05 3.39
N TRP A 140 -1.37 5.89 4.63
CA TRP A 140 -2.77 6.05 5.02
C TRP A 140 -3.02 7.47 5.50
N GLN A 141 -4.05 8.10 4.98
CA GLN A 141 -4.59 9.32 5.54
C GLN A 141 -5.80 8.96 6.40
N HIS A 142 -5.58 8.94 7.71
CA HIS A 142 -6.65 8.65 8.68
C HIS A 142 -7.68 9.79 8.68
N THR A 143 -8.96 9.44 8.81
CA THR A 143 -10.06 10.44 8.75
C THR A 143 -10.66 10.75 10.10
N ASP A 144 -10.44 9.90 11.09
CA ASP A 144 -10.91 10.10 12.46
C ASP A 144 -9.73 10.09 13.44
N PRO A 145 -9.37 11.23 14.02
CA PRO A 145 -8.22 11.31 14.94
C PRO A 145 -8.43 10.53 16.25
N ASN A 146 -9.69 10.26 16.63
CA ASN A 146 -10.01 9.53 17.84
C ASN A 146 -10.13 8.02 17.60
N ASN A 147 -10.24 7.60 16.35
CA ASN A 147 -10.37 6.21 15.99
C ASN A 147 -9.60 5.95 14.68
N PRO A 148 -8.27 5.92 14.71
CA PRO A 148 -7.48 5.73 13.51
C PRO A 148 -7.77 4.38 12.85
N SER A 149 -7.64 4.33 11.53
CA SER A 149 -7.81 3.11 10.74
C SER A 149 -6.75 2.07 11.10
N ASN A 150 -7.08 0.81 10.88
CA ASN A 150 -6.20 -0.33 11.09
C ASN A 150 -6.45 -1.40 10.02
N GLU A 151 -5.77 -2.53 10.12
CA GLU A 151 -5.90 -3.65 9.16
C GLU A 151 -7.30 -4.27 9.14
N GLU A 152 -8.08 -4.12 10.21
CA GLU A 152 -9.45 -4.63 10.30
C GLU A 152 -10.48 -3.69 9.68
N ASP A 153 -10.12 -2.44 9.40
CA ASP A 153 -10.95 -1.46 8.71
C ASP A 153 -10.95 -1.74 7.20
N ILE A 154 -11.60 -2.81 6.81
CA ILE A 154 -11.67 -3.26 5.43
C ILE A 154 -13.02 -3.97 5.17
N VAL A 155 -13.65 -3.64 4.05
CA VAL A 155 -14.78 -4.39 3.51
C VAL A 155 -14.32 -5.03 2.21
N ARG A 156 -14.27 -6.36 2.19
CA ARG A 156 -13.91 -7.13 1.00
C ARG A 156 -15.16 -7.50 0.23
N LEU A 157 -15.34 -6.94 -0.96
CA LEU A 157 -16.47 -7.19 -1.83
C LEU A 157 -16.26 -8.44 -2.68
N GLN A 158 -15.01 -8.73 -3.04
CA GLN A 158 -14.60 -9.92 -3.76
C GLN A 158 -13.13 -10.21 -3.40
N ASP A 159 -12.80 -11.47 -3.20
CA ASP A 159 -11.45 -11.89 -2.84
C ASP A 159 -11.14 -13.24 -3.47
N ASP A 160 -10.04 -13.32 -4.24
CA ASP A 160 -9.62 -14.57 -4.88
C ASP A 160 -9.21 -15.66 -3.87
N PHE A 161 -8.94 -15.27 -2.63
CA PHE A 161 -8.42 -16.16 -1.58
C PHE A 161 -9.48 -16.56 -0.54
N GLY A 162 -10.71 -16.13 -0.70
CA GLY A 162 -11.83 -16.52 0.16
C GLY A 162 -11.80 -15.93 1.58
N ARG A 163 -11.18 -14.78 1.74
CA ARG A 163 -11.11 -14.12 3.06
C ARG A 163 -12.34 -13.30 3.37
#